data_d78e40b1aea5575325e7285e1578095f
#
_entry.id   d78e40b1aea5575325e7285e1578095f
#
_cell.length_a   1.000
_cell.length_b   1.000
_cell.length_c   1.000
_cell.angle_alpha   90.00
_cell.angle_beta   90.00
_cell.angle_gamma   90.00
#
_symmetry.space_group_name_H-M   'P 1'
#
loop_
_entity.id
_entity.type
_entity.pdbx_description
1 polymer ?
#
loop_
_entity_poly.entity_id
_entity_poly.type
_entity_poly.pdbx_seq_one_letter_code
_entity_poly.pdbx_strand_id
1 'polypeptide(L)'
;MLINSTRFPTQFWAAHSAQNVAIIWEKGTSDYLNHLPSNITWYSLNQLIAQAIFVLQQQGATPHSLIAYCGSHRLIGLLTYCASLALGAKILMLNPAQKASQRQAVLDDNGVDLIINDADFAKFSAKTTACNAFPTIDFEKPATLTLTSGSSGKPKAVVHSIAAHLYSAEGVCELMAFEQPNSWLLSLPLFHVSGQGIIWRWLFKGATLYVHEGKSDFFLSAQKVSHLSLVPTQLQRYLNQLDSMVSQKCLLGGSMLPAELIAQAQQSGMTTFSGYGMTEMASTICAVENDLNSVGFPLKHRELKLENGEIWVKGKSLGLGYWQKNGQIRPLVNTQGWFATKDRGEWNHKKQLVIKGRLDN
;
A
#
# COMPACT_ATOMS: atom_id res chain seq x y z
N MET A 1 1.28 -14.97 13.44
CA MET A 1 1.21 -14.31 14.76
C MET A 1 0.62 -12.91 14.66
N LEU A 2 1.10 -12.02 13.78
CA LEU A 2 0.58 -10.64 13.63
C LEU A 2 -0.88 -10.60 13.13
N ILE A 3 -1.26 -11.47 12.21
CA ILE A 3 -2.60 -11.52 11.58
C ILE A 3 -3.71 -11.80 12.62
N ASN A 4 -3.40 -12.52 13.68
CA ASN A 4 -4.34 -12.83 14.75
C ASN A 4 -4.24 -11.87 15.95
N SER A 5 -3.58 -10.72 15.76
CA SER A 5 -3.44 -9.69 16.78
C SER A 5 -4.71 -8.82 16.85
N THR A 6 -4.95 -8.23 18.00
CA THR A 6 -5.94 -7.16 18.20
C THR A 6 -5.26 -5.80 18.40
N ARG A 7 -3.92 -5.76 18.27
CA ARG A 7 -3.11 -4.57 18.38
C ARG A 7 -2.59 -4.18 17.01
N PHE A 8 -2.63 -2.91 16.68
CA PHE A 8 -2.09 -2.43 15.40
C PHE A 8 -0.60 -2.81 15.27
N PRO A 9 -0.11 -3.17 14.08
CA PRO A 9 1.25 -3.72 13.90
C PRO A 9 2.39 -2.92 14.51
N THR A 10 2.29 -1.59 14.56
CA THR A 10 3.34 -0.75 15.17
C THR A 10 3.47 -0.95 16.67
N GLN A 11 2.37 -1.26 17.36
CA GLN A 11 2.40 -1.61 18.79
C GLN A 11 3.11 -2.96 19.01
N PHE A 12 2.87 -3.91 18.11
CA PHE A 12 3.55 -5.21 18.16
C PHE A 12 5.08 -5.03 18.03
N TRP A 13 5.52 -4.27 16.99
CA TRP A 13 6.95 -4.07 16.76
C TRP A 13 7.61 -3.18 17.82
N ALA A 14 6.90 -2.19 18.37
CA ALA A 14 7.39 -1.40 19.49
C ALA A 14 7.65 -2.25 20.75
N ALA A 15 6.92 -3.35 20.92
CA ALA A 15 7.12 -4.27 22.04
C ALA A 15 8.23 -5.32 21.77
N HIS A 16 8.43 -5.75 20.53
CA HIS A 16 9.34 -6.87 20.20
C HIS A 16 10.65 -6.44 19.55
N SER A 17 10.70 -5.25 18.93
CA SER A 17 11.85 -4.73 18.20
C SER A 17 12.00 -3.22 18.40
N ALA A 18 11.80 -2.74 19.62
CA ALA A 18 11.65 -1.33 19.97
C ALA A 18 12.72 -0.42 19.38
N GLN A 19 13.99 -0.85 19.37
CA GLN A 19 15.14 -0.05 18.93
C GLN A 19 15.49 -0.22 17.45
N ASN A 20 14.87 -1.19 16.76
CA ASN A 20 15.10 -1.34 15.32
C ASN A 20 14.52 -0.15 14.57
N VAL A 21 15.20 0.26 13.50
CA VAL A 21 14.76 1.36 12.65
C VAL A 21 13.52 0.93 11.86
N ALA A 22 12.41 1.61 12.11
CA ALA A 22 11.16 1.42 11.41
C ALA A 22 11.12 2.25 10.12
N ILE A 23 11.56 3.51 10.20
CA ILE A 23 11.55 4.46 9.08
C ILE A 23 12.90 5.14 8.98
N ILE A 24 13.43 5.23 7.75
CA ILE A 24 14.46 6.19 7.38
C ILE A 24 13.76 7.27 6.55
N TRP A 25 13.76 8.49 7.07
CA TRP A 25 13.06 9.61 6.45
C TRP A 25 14.03 10.66 5.92
N GLU A 26 13.98 10.86 4.60
CA GLU A 26 14.70 11.95 3.92
C GLU A 26 13.79 13.17 3.83
N LYS A 27 14.16 14.20 4.59
CA LYS A 27 13.38 15.42 4.77
C LYS A 27 13.34 16.25 3.50
N GLY A 28 12.20 16.91 3.27
CA GLY A 28 12.05 17.94 2.25
C GLY A 28 12.59 19.30 2.68
N THR A 29 12.49 20.27 1.80
CA THR A 29 12.95 21.65 2.06
C THR A 29 11.97 22.49 2.86
N SER A 30 10.70 22.13 2.91
CA SER A 30 9.63 22.81 3.66
C SER A 30 8.89 21.82 4.50
N ASP A 31 9.11 21.83 5.84
CA ASP A 31 8.69 20.69 6.59
C ASP A 31 8.07 20.99 7.94
N TYR A 32 6.82 20.60 8.12
CA TYR A 32 6.11 20.63 9.39
C TYR A 32 6.78 19.75 10.46
N LEU A 33 7.52 18.73 10.05
CA LEU A 33 8.09 17.71 10.90
C LEU A 33 9.62 17.77 11.02
N ASN A 34 10.25 18.89 10.64
CA ASN A 34 11.71 19.08 10.66
C ASN A 34 12.39 18.75 12.00
N HIS A 35 11.65 18.84 13.10
CA HIS A 35 12.13 18.50 14.43
C HIS A 35 12.29 16.99 14.68
N LEU A 36 11.71 16.13 13.82
CA LEU A 36 11.86 14.69 13.96
C LEU A 36 13.23 14.22 13.45
N PRO A 37 13.79 13.14 14.02
CA PRO A 37 15.02 12.53 13.51
C PRO A 37 14.79 11.86 12.14
N SER A 38 15.87 11.72 11.35
CA SER A 38 15.80 10.97 10.08
C SER A 38 15.60 9.48 10.29
N ASN A 39 16.15 8.92 11.37
CA ASN A 39 15.95 7.51 11.74
C ASN A 39 14.90 7.44 12.86
N ILE A 40 13.78 6.82 12.57
CA ILE A 40 12.66 6.64 13.51
C ILE A 40 12.60 5.14 13.86
N THR A 41 12.77 4.82 15.14
CA THR A 41 12.65 3.43 15.64
C THR A 41 11.19 3.00 15.75
N TRP A 42 10.93 1.70 15.88
CA TRP A 42 9.57 1.20 16.11
C TRP A 42 8.94 1.77 17.37
N TYR A 43 9.73 1.94 18.43
CA TYR A 43 9.26 2.62 19.65
C TYR A 43 8.85 4.06 19.36
N SER A 44 9.73 4.84 18.74
CA SER A 44 9.46 6.25 18.42
C SER A 44 8.29 6.39 17.44
N LEU A 45 8.19 5.53 16.43
CA LEU A 45 7.07 5.53 15.49
C LEU A 45 5.74 5.28 16.20
N ASN A 46 5.70 4.33 17.13
CA ASN A 46 4.47 4.06 17.88
C ASN A 46 4.03 5.27 18.73
N GLN A 47 4.99 6.02 19.29
CA GLN A 47 4.70 7.28 19.98
C GLN A 47 4.18 8.36 19.01
N LEU A 48 4.78 8.49 17.83
CA LEU A 48 4.31 9.44 16.80
C LEU A 48 2.89 9.10 16.33
N ILE A 49 2.56 7.83 16.18
CA ILE A 49 1.20 7.39 15.83
C ILE A 49 0.20 7.72 16.95
N ALA A 50 0.57 7.52 18.22
CA ALA A 50 -0.29 7.91 19.34
C ALA A 50 -0.56 9.43 19.35
N GLN A 51 0.45 10.24 19.03
CA GLN A 51 0.29 11.69 18.89
C GLN A 51 -0.57 12.06 17.68
N ALA A 52 -0.39 11.36 16.55
CA ALA A 52 -1.22 11.55 15.37
C ALA A 52 -2.70 11.19 15.66
N ILE A 53 -2.97 10.13 16.42
CA ILE A 53 -4.32 9.83 16.92
C ILE A 53 -4.88 11.01 17.71
N PHE A 54 -4.11 11.61 18.59
CA PHE A 54 -4.54 12.79 19.33
C PHE A 54 -4.90 13.96 18.40
N VAL A 55 -4.09 14.23 17.37
CA VAL A 55 -4.40 15.25 16.35
C VAL A 55 -5.73 14.94 15.67
N LEU A 56 -5.95 13.70 15.25
CA LEU A 56 -7.21 13.28 14.62
C LEU A 56 -8.41 13.48 15.55
N GLN A 57 -8.27 13.12 16.82
CA GLN A 57 -9.33 13.27 17.83
C GLN A 57 -9.64 14.75 18.13
N GLN A 58 -8.64 15.63 18.11
CA GLN A 58 -8.87 17.07 18.24
C GLN A 58 -9.68 17.64 17.06
N GLN A 59 -9.60 17.00 15.89
CA GLN A 59 -10.42 17.32 14.72
C GLN A 59 -11.80 16.61 14.73
N GLY A 60 -12.11 15.84 15.78
CA GLY A 60 -13.38 15.14 15.95
C GLY A 60 -13.39 13.68 15.48
N ALA A 61 -12.24 13.09 15.17
CA ALA A 61 -12.18 11.68 14.78
C ALA A 61 -12.59 10.73 15.92
N THR A 62 -13.34 9.70 15.55
CA THR A 62 -13.75 8.59 16.42
C THR A 62 -13.41 7.25 15.74
N PRO A 63 -13.47 6.11 16.45
CA PRO A 63 -13.29 4.79 15.84
C PRO A 63 -14.30 4.46 14.73
N HIS A 64 -15.40 5.19 14.65
CA HIS A 64 -16.43 4.98 13.63
C HIS A 64 -16.25 5.85 12.38
N SER A 65 -15.41 6.88 12.46
CA SER A 65 -15.22 7.87 11.40
C SER A 65 -14.67 7.24 10.11
N LEU A 66 -15.09 7.80 8.98
CA LEU A 66 -14.40 7.68 7.70
C LEU A 66 -13.57 8.95 7.51
N ILE A 67 -12.26 8.83 7.62
CA ILE A 67 -11.30 9.92 7.50
C ILE A 67 -10.78 9.95 6.07
N ALA A 68 -10.71 11.11 5.44
CA ALA A 68 -9.99 11.30 4.18
C ALA A 68 -8.71 12.11 4.43
N TYR A 69 -7.59 11.67 3.86
CA TYR A 69 -6.38 12.46 3.84
C TYR A 69 -6.16 13.06 2.45
N CYS A 70 -5.95 14.37 2.40
CA CYS A 70 -5.70 15.13 1.18
C CYS A 70 -4.48 16.06 1.33
N GLY A 71 -3.30 15.46 1.44
CA GLY A 71 -2.03 16.16 1.51
C GLY A 71 -1.01 15.58 0.55
N SER A 72 0.13 16.24 0.44
CA SER A 72 1.26 15.83 -0.40
C SER A 72 2.47 15.35 0.40
N HIS A 73 2.51 15.63 1.69
CA HIS A 73 3.59 15.25 2.58
C HIS A 73 3.54 13.75 2.91
N ARG A 74 4.56 13.00 2.50
CA ARG A 74 4.54 11.54 2.57
C ARG A 74 4.53 10.99 3.99
N LEU A 75 5.35 11.56 4.88
CA LEU A 75 5.40 11.11 6.28
C LEU A 75 4.11 11.47 7.02
N ILE A 76 3.53 12.66 6.81
CA ILE A 76 2.22 13.02 7.39
C ILE A 76 1.13 12.07 6.86
N GLY A 77 1.11 11.81 5.55
CA GLY A 77 0.17 10.85 4.97
C GLY A 77 0.30 9.46 5.59
N LEU A 78 1.52 8.97 5.80
CA LEU A 78 1.79 7.69 6.45
C LEU A 78 1.34 7.69 7.93
N LEU A 79 1.64 8.75 8.67
CA LEU A 79 1.20 8.88 10.08
C LEU A 79 -0.33 8.93 10.17
N THR A 80 -0.98 9.71 9.29
CA THR A 80 -2.45 9.79 9.23
C THR A 80 -3.07 8.44 8.89
N TYR A 81 -2.50 7.71 7.92
CA TYR A 81 -2.96 6.38 7.54
C TYR A 81 -2.87 5.41 8.72
N CYS A 82 -1.70 5.31 9.35
CA CYS A 82 -1.50 4.41 10.49
C CYS A 82 -2.31 4.83 11.71
N ALA A 83 -2.42 6.13 12.00
CA ALA A 83 -3.17 6.64 13.14
C ALA A 83 -4.68 6.40 13.01
N SER A 84 -5.24 6.60 11.81
CA SER A 84 -6.65 6.31 11.54
C SER A 84 -6.96 4.83 11.80
N LEU A 85 -6.13 3.93 11.28
CA LEU A 85 -6.29 2.49 11.47
C LEU A 85 -6.07 2.07 12.92
N ALA A 86 -5.06 2.63 13.58
CA ALA A 86 -4.76 2.35 14.99
C ALA A 86 -5.84 2.90 15.95
N LEU A 87 -6.57 3.93 15.55
CA LEU A 87 -7.77 4.43 16.24
C LEU A 87 -8.98 3.49 16.03
N GLY A 88 -8.96 2.63 15.02
CA GLY A 88 -10.10 1.82 14.59
C GLY A 88 -11.01 2.51 13.57
N ALA A 89 -10.63 3.69 13.10
CA ALA A 89 -11.34 4.44 12.06
C ALA A 89 -11.01 3.90 10.66
N LYS A 90 -11.81 4.30 9.67
CA LYS A 90 -11.58 4.02 8.25
C LYS A 90 -10.80 5.16 7.61
N ILE A 91 -9.96 4.84 6.63
CA ILE A 91 -9.13 5.83 5.92
C ILE A 91 -9.31 5.74 4.40
N LEU A 92 -9.47 6.89 3.77
CA LEU A 92 -9.46 7.11 2.32
C LEU A 92 -8.32 8.08 1.98
N MET A 93 -7.30 7.59 1.29
CA MET A 93 -6.21 8.44 0.80
C MET A 93 -6.60 9.05 -0.54
N LEU A 94 -6.50 10.38 -0.69
CA LEU A 94 -6.86 11.10 -1.89
C LEU A 94 -5.64 11.56 -2.67
N ASN A 95 -5.77 11.63 -3.99
CA ASN A 95 -4.72 12.20 -4.84
C ASN A 95 -4.70 13.73 -4.68
N PRO A 96 -3.62 14.33 -4.15
CA PRO A 96 -3.54 15.77 -3.93
C PRO A 96 -3.56 16.57 -5.25
N ALA A 97 -3.17 15.96 -6.37
CA ALA A 97 -3.21 16.59 -7.70
C ALA A 97 -4.61 16.61 -8.34
N GLN A 98 -5.59 15.96 -7.72
CA GLN A 98 -6.97 15.93 -8.23
C GLN A 98 -7.62 17.32 -8.13
N LYS A 99 -8.41 17.69 -9.14
CA LYS A 99 -9.16 18.95 -9.14
C LYS A 99 -10.11 19.02 -7.93
N ALA A 100 -10.27 20.21 -7.35
CA ALA A 100 -11.09 20.42 -6.15
C ALA A 100 -12.53 19.91 -6.32
N SER A 101 -13.16 20.14 -7.48
CA SER A 101 -14.51 19.66 -7.78
C SER A 101 -14.61 18.14 -7.83
N GLN A 102 -13.63 17.46 -8.41
CA GLN A 102 -13.57 16.00 -8.45
C GLN A 102 -13.35 15.42 -7.06
N ARG A 103 -12.47 16.04 -6.28
CA ARG A 103 -12.21 15.65 -4.89
C ARG A 103 -13.47 15.81 -4.04
N GLN A 104 -14.19 16.94 -4.16
CA GLN A 104 -15.43 17.16 -3.43
C GLN A 104 -16.49 16.11 -3.79
N ALA A 105 -16.64 15.77 -5.06
CA ALA A 105 -17.55 14.70 -5.47
C ALA A 105 -17.19 13.34 -4.84
N VAL A 106 -15.90 13.01 -4.75
CA VAL A 106 -15.46 11.78 -4.08
C VAL A 106 -15.80 11.81 -2.58
N LEU A 107 -15.59 12.93 -1.91
CA LEU A 107 -15.92 13.08 -0.48
C LEU A 107 -17.42 12.90 -0.24
N ASP A 108 -18.24 13.56 -1.05
CA ASP A 108 -19.70 13.51 -0.97
C ASP A 108 -20.28 12.13 -1.30
N ASP A 109 -19.74 11.48 -2.34
CA ASP A 109 -20.17 10.15 -2.79
C ASP A 109 -19.83 9.04 -1.78
N ASN A 110 -18.82 9.25 -0.96
CA ASN A 110 -18.40 8.27 0.05
C ASN A 110 -18.86 8.59 1.48
N GLY A 111 -19.44 9.77 1.72
CA GLY A 111 -19.89 10.16 3.06
C GLY A 111 -18.73 10.29 4.04
N VAL A 112 -17.67 11.01 3.63
CA VAL A 112 -16.49 11.25 4.49
C VAL A 112 -16.86 12.15 5.66
N ASP A 113 -16.49 11.72 6.87
CA ASP A 113 -16.80 12.44 8.11
C ASP A 113 -15.79 13.55 8.40
N LEU A 114 -14.51 13.31 8.05
CA LEU A 114 -13.41 14.20 8.41
C LEU A 114 -12.36 14.24 7.30
N ILE A 115 -11.88 15.45 6.99
CA ILE A 115 -10.79 15.68 6.04
C ILE A 115 -9.58 16.16 6.80
N ILE A 116 -8.44 15.48 6.61
CA ILE A 116 -7.13 15.82 7.16
C ILE A 116 -6.19 16.22 6.03
N ASN A 117 -5.37 17.22 6.28
CA ASN A 117 -4.34 17.72 5.37
C ASN A 117 -3.01 17.98 6.10
N ASP A 118 -1.98 18.37 5.37
CA ASP A 118 -0.65 18.59 5.93
C ASP A 118 -0.64 19.69 7.03
N ALA A 119 -1.46 20.74 6.89
CA ALA A 119 -1.50 21.86 7.82
C ALA A 119 -2.07 21.48 9.21
N ASP A 120 -2.87 20.40 9.30
CA ASP A 120 -3.38 19.92 10.59
C ASP A 120 -2.24 19.40 11.50
N PHE A 121 -1.08 19.10 10.91
CA PHE A 121 0.13 18.71 11.62
C PHE A 121 1.08 19.87 11.93
N ALA A 122 0.72 21.11 11.64
CA ALA A 122 1.60 22.28 11.88
C ALA A 122 2.03 22.45 13.35
N LYS A 123 1.23 21.98 14.30
CA LYS A 123 1.52 21.97 15.74
C LYS A 123 1.92 20.59 16.28
N PHE A 124 2.19 19.64 15.38
CA PHE A 124 2.60 18.31 15.78
C PHE A 124 3.93 18.37 16.53
N SER A 125 3.97 17.89 17.75
CA SER A 125 5.13 17.94 18.63
C SER A 125 5.36 16.60 19.31
N ALA A 126 6.60 16.13 19.29
CA ALA A 126 7.01 14.93 20.00
C ALA A 126 6.85 15.02 21.55
N LYS A 127 6.55 16.21 22.08
CA LYS A 127 6.41 16.47 23.53
C LYS A 127 4.99 16.38 24.05
N THR A 128 4.00 16.15 23.18
CA THR A 128 2.60 16.00 23.64
C THR A 128 2.46 14.65 24.35
N THR A 129 1.92 14.65 25.56
CA THR A 129 1.64 13.42 26.32
C THR A 129 0.62 12.61 25.52
N ALA A 130 1.10 11.59 24.82
CA ALA A 130 0.26 10.73 24.01
C ALA A 130 -0.73 9.99 24.90
N CYS A 131 -1.97 9.86 24.44
CA CYS A 131 -2.95 8.99 25.06
C CYS A 131 -2.38 7.56 25.14
N ASN A 132 -2.27 7.02 26.34
CA ASN A 132 -1.52 5.77 26.59
C ASN A 132 -2.28 4.50 26.17
N ALA A 133 -3.48 4.59 25.63
CA ALA A 133 -4.28 3.43 25.30
C ALA A 133 -4.75 3.46 23.84
N PHE A 134 -4.09 2.68 23.01
CA PHE A 134 -4.66 2.31 21.73
C PHE A 134 -5.88 1.39 21.95
N PRO A 135 -6.97 1.58 21.23
CA PRO A 135 -8.09 0.65 21.30
C PRO A 135 -7.71 -0.74 20.76
N THR A 136 -8.45 -1.73 21.20
CA THR A 136 -8.43 -3.05 20.58
C THR A 136 -9.09 -2.95 19.21
N ILE A 137 -8.47 -3.54 18.19
CA ILE A 137 -8.92 -3.47 16.81
C ILE A 137 -9.34 -4.86 16.32
N ASP A 138 -10.49 -4.93 15.68
CA ASP A 138 -10.92 -6.11 14.93
C ASP A 138 -10.39 -6.00 13.49
N PHE A 139 -9.43 -6.84 13.15
CA PHE A 139 -8.75 -6.83 11.84
C PHE A 139 -9.64 -7.26 10.68
N GLU A 140 -10.79 -7.86 10.93
CA GLU A 140 -11.75 -8.25 9.88
C GLU A 140 -12.73 -7.12 9.50
N LYS A 141 -12.78 -6.04 10.29
CA LYS A 141 -13.67 -4.90 10.02
C LYS A 141 -13.17 -4.02 8.88
N PRO A 142 -14.06 -3.23 8.24
CA PRO A 142 -13.69 -2.21 7.26
C PRO A 142 -12.62 -1.26 7.81
N ALA A 143 -11.52 -1.11 7.08
CA ALA A 143 -10.36 -0.32 7.51
C ALA A 143 -9.91 0.70 6.47
N THR A 144 -9.71 0.29 5.22
CA THR A 144 -9.26 1.18 4.16
C THR A 144 -10.28 1.25 3.02
N LEU A 145 -10.42 2.43 2.44
CA LEU A 145 -11.11 2.65 1.18
C LEU A 145 -10.09 3.05 0.13
N THR A 146 -10.10 2.38 -1.01
CA THR A 146 -9.19 2.69 -2.12
C THR A 146 -10.00 2.87 -3.41
N LEU A 147 -9.83 4.03 -4.05
CA LEU A 147 -10.55 4.33 -5.29
C LEU A 147 -9.98 3.54 -6.46
N THR A 148 -10.87 3.00 -7.28
CA THR A 148 -10.54 2.36 -8.56
C THR A 148 -11.23 3.09 -9.69
N SER A 149 -10.60 3.17 -10.86
CA SER A 149 -11.19 3.69 -12.08
C SER A 149 -12.31 2.76 -12.52
N GLY A 150 -13.55 3.11 -12.20
CA GLY A 150 -14.71 2.34 -12.63
C GLY A 150 -14.90 2.39 -14.14
N SER A 151 -15.28 1.27 -14.78
CA SER A 151 -15.68 1.20 -16.19
C SER A 151 -16.86 2.12 -16.52
N SER A 152 -17.61 2.59 -15.52
CA SER A 152 -18.72 3.53 -15.63
C SER A 152 -18.31 5.01 -15.53
N GLY A 153 -17.01 5.33 -15.51
CA GLY A 153 -16.50 6.70 -15.42
C GLY A 153 -16.50 7.31 -14.00
N LYS A 154 -17.26 6.76 -13.04
CA LYS A 154 -17.20 7.18 -11.64
C LYS A 154 -16.29 6.25 -10.84
N PRO A 155 -15.34 6.78 -10.03
CA PRO A 155 -14.52 5.97 -9.16
C PRO A 155 -15.38 5.19 -8.15
N LYS A 156 -15.02 3.94 -7.92
CA LYS A 156 -15.63 3.11 -6.86
C LYS A 156 -14.61 2.96 -5.74
N ALA A 157 -15.04 3.02 -4.50
CA ALA A 157 -14.19 2.77 -3.35
C ALA A 157 -14.26 1.30 -2.94
N VAL A 158 -13.16 0.60 -3.09
CA VAL A 158 -13.00 -0.79 -2.60
C VAL A 158 -12.64 -0.73 -1.13
N VAL A 159 -13.34 -1.52 -0.33
CA VAL A 159 -13.13 -1.61 1.12
C VAL A 159 -12.27 -2.82 1.43
N HIS A 160 -11.21 -2.63 2.21
CA HIS A 160 -10.42 -3.75 2.75
C HIS A 160 -10.39 -3.74 4.27
N SER A 161 -10.26 -4.91 4.84
CA SER A 161 -9.91 -5.13 6.23
C SER A 161 -8.39 -5.09 6.42
N ILE A 162 -7.92 -4.88 7.65
CA ILE A 162 -6.51 -5.02 8.00
C ILE A 162 -6.01 -6.43 7.69
N ALA A 163 -6.81 -7.45 8.01
CA ALA A 163 -6.49 -8.85 7.73
C ALA A 163 -6.24 -9.09 6.24
N ALA A 164 -7.08 -8.57 5.35
CA ALA A 164 -6.91 -8.71 3.90
C ALA A 164 -5.58 -8.14 3.41
N HIS A 165 -5.19 -6.98 3.91
CA HIS A 165 -3.90 -6.37 3.60
C HIS A 165 -2.71 -7.19 4.13
N LEU A 166 -2.80 -7.73 5.35
CA LEU A 166 -1.75 -8.56 5.94
C LEU A 166 -1.58 -9.88 5.16
N TYR A 167 -2.69 -10.54 4.78
CA TYR A 167 -2.63 -11.71 3.91
C TYR A 167 -2.04 -11.41 2.53
N SER A 168 -2.35 -10.21 1.99
CA SER A 168 -1.72 -9.75 0.75
C SER A 168 -0.22 -9.57 0.91
N ALA A 169 0.21 -8.95 2.00
CA ALA A 169 1.61 -8.70 2.31
C ALA A 169 2.39 -10.00 2.50
N GLU A 170 1.84 -10.97 3.21
CA GLU A 170 2.50 -12.26 3.48
C GLU A 170 2.98 -12.94 2.21
N GLY A 171 2.11 -13.08 1.20
CA GLY A 171 2.48 -13.75 -0.05
C GLY A 171 3.58 -13.04 -0.83
N VAL A 172 3.59 -11.71 -0.86
CA VAL A 172 4.65 -10.96 -1.54
C VAL A 172 5.96 -10.99 -0.75
N CYS A 173 5.90 -10.87 0.58
CA CYS A 173 7.08 -10.96 1.42
C CYS A 173 7.76 -12.33 1.32
N GLU A 174 6.98 -13.40 1.23
CA GLU A 174 7.49 -14.77 1.03
C GLU A 174 8.17 -14.91 -0.32
N LEU A 175 7.51 -14.48 -1.41
CA LEU A 175 8.06 -14.54 -2.77
C LEU A 175 9.38 -13.76 -2.89
N MET A 176 9.43 -12.56 -2.36
CA MET A 176 10.57 -11.65 -2.52
C MET A 176 11.61 -11.80 -1.38
N ALA A 177 11.40 -12.72 -0.44
CA ALA A 177 12.24 -12.89 0.75
C ALA A 177 12.47 -11.55 1.48
N PHE A 178 11.38 -10.81 1.71
CA PHE A 178 11.43 -9.53 2.41
C PHE A 178 11.24 -9.76 3.91
N GLU A 179 12.25 -9.43 4.69
CA GLU A 179 12.28 -9.57 6.16
C GLU A 179 13.33 -8.62 6.74
N GLN A 180 13.43 -8.51 8.05
CA GLN A 180 14.55 -7.79 8.69
C GLN A 180 15.89 -8.47 8.30
N PRO A 181 16.94 -7.70 7.98
CA PRO A 181 17.08 -6.23 8.04
C PRO A 181 16.75 -5.50 6.74
N ASN A 182 16.01 -6.10 5.82
CA ASN A 182 15.72 -5.49 4.53
C ASN A 182 14.98 -4.15 4.66
N SER A 183 15.02 -3.37 3.58
CA SER A 183 14.32 -2.10 3.47
C SER A 183 13.52 -2.00 2.17
N TRP A 184 12.40 -1.30 2.20
CA TRP A 184 11.56 -1.02 1.04
C TRP A 184 11.34 0.48 0.89
N LEU A 185 11.48 1.01 -0.33
CA LEU A 185 11.18 2.41 -0.62
C LEU A 185 9.66 2.62 -0.78
N LEU A 186 9.12 3.64 -0.13
CA LEU A 186 7.77 4.13 -0.40
C LEU A 186 7.78 4.88 -1.74
N SER A 187 7.84 4.15 -2.84
CA SER A 187 8.00 4.65 -4.20
C SER A 187 6.68 4.98 -4.90
N LEU A 188 5.58 4.41 -4.40
CA LEU A 188 4.25 4.54 -4.99
C LEU A 188 3.30 5.28 -4.05
N PRO A 189 2.32 6.02 -4.58
CA PRO A 189 1.43 6.85 -3.78
C PRO A 189 0.44 6.02 -2.95
N LEU A 190 0.13 6.49 -1.74
CA LEU A 190 -0.80 5.83 -0.80
C LEU A 190 -2.27 5.86 -1.25
N PHE A 191 -2.64 6.72 -2.18
CA PHE A 191 -3.99 6.72 -2.76
C PHE A 191 -4.19 5.60 -3.81
N HIS A 192 -3.16 4.82 -4.11
CA HIS A 192 -3.24 3.58 -4.88
C HIS A 192 -2.93 2.36 -4.00
N VAL A 193 -3.61 1.26 -4.27
CA VAL A 193 -3.41 0.00 -3.54
C VAL A 193 -1.96 -0.51 -3.61
N SER A 194 -1.23 -0.18 -4.66
CA SER A 194 0.18 -0.53 -4.82
C SER A 194 1.09 0.16 -3.79
N GLY A 195 0.84 1.43 -3.48
CA GLY A 195 1.54 2.15 -2.41
C GLY A 195 1.16 1.62 -1.03
N GLN A 196 -0.12 1.36 -0.80
CA GLN A 196 -0.58 0.72 0.44
C GLN A 196 0.06 -0.67 0.62
N GLY A 197 0.20 -1.44 -0.46
CA GLY A 197 0.87 -2.74 -0.43
C GLY A 197 2.30 -2.67 0.10
N ILE A 198 3.05 -1.60 -0.19
CA ILE A 198 4.39 -1.38 0.39
C ILE A 198 4.29 -1.22 1.91
N ILE A 199 3.34 -0.40 2.38
CA ILE A 199 3.12 -0.17 3.81
C ILE A 199 2.79 -1.47 4.54
N TRP A 200 1.91 -2.29 3.98
CA TRP A 200 1.50 -3.53 4.63
C TRP A 200 2.60 -4.58 4.67
N ARG A 201 3.48 -4.66 3.66
CA ARG A 201 4.68 -5.52 3.68
C ARG A 201 5.65 -5.11 4.76
N TRP A 202 5.91 -3.81 4.88
CA TRP A 202 6.73 -3.22 5.94
C TRP A 202 6.15 -3.50 7.33
N LEU A 203 4.86 -3.23 7.54
CA LEU A 203 4.16 -3.50 8.81
C LEU A 203 4.14 -5.00 9.14
N PHE A 204 3.97 -5.87 8.14
CA PHE A 204 3.93 -7.31 8.33
C PHE A 204 5.26 -7.88 8.80
N LYS A 205 6.37 -7.39 8.27
CA LYS A 205 7.72 -7.93 8.57
C LYS A 205 8.49 -7.15 9.63
N GLY A 206 8.04 -5.96 10.03
CA GLY A 206 8.78 -5.11 10.96
C GLY A 206 10.14 -4.67 10.44
N ALA A 207 10.30 -4.63 9.13
CA ALA A 207 11.51 -4.22 8.44
C ALA A 207 11.66 -2.69 8.41
N THR A 208 12.47 -2.12 7.52
CA THR A 208 12.67 -0.68 7.41
C THR A 208 11.93 -0.11 6.20
N LEU A 209 11.16 0.95 6.40
CA LEU A 209 10.56 1.73 5.32
C LEU A 209 11.41 2.96 5.03
N TYR A 210 11.74 3.15 3.77
CA TYR A 210 12.43 4.37 3.32
C TYR A 210 11.39 5.36 2.78
N VAL A 211 11.36 6.59 3.32
CA VAL A 211 10.42 7.64 2.94
C VAL A 211 11.21 8.87 2.51
N HIS A 212 10.92 9.40 1.33
CA HIS A 212 11.52 10.65 0.81
C HIS A 212 10.41 11.66 0.51
N GLU A 213 10.64 12.95 0.73
CA GLU A 213 9.64 13.99 0.47
C GLU A 213 9.80 14.65 -0.91
N GLY A 214 11.02 14.82 -1.39
CA GLY A 214 11.30 15.47 -2.67
C GLY A 214 11.24 14.53 -3.87
N LYS A 215 10.82 15.04 -5.04
CA LYS A 215 10.90 14.28 -6.30
C LYS A 215 12.33 14.04 -6.77
N SER A 216 13.23 14.97 -6.49
CA SER A 216 14.66 14.92 -6.83
C SER A 216 15.40 13.80 -6.09
N ASP A 217 14.91 13.42 -4.91
CA ASP A 217 15.61 12.50 -4.02
C ASP A 217 15.22 11.03 -4.26
N PHE A 218 14.24 10.78 -5.16
CA PHE A 218 13.75 9.44 -5.47
C PHE A 218 14.87 8.47 -5.84
N PHE A 219 15.74 8.86 -6.77
CA PHE A 219 16.79 7.97 -7.28
C PHE A 219 17.88 7.69 -6.26
N LEU A 220 18.25 8.70 -5.48
CA LEU A 220 19.21 8.55 -4.39
C LEU A 220 18.66 7.64 -3.29
N SER A 221 17.38 7.80 -2.95
CA SER A 221 16.71 6.95 -1.98
C SER A 221 16.54 5.53 -2.50
N ALA A 222 16.23 5.37 -3.79
CA ALA A 222 16.07 4.06 -4.43
C ALA A 222 17.36 3.22 -4.39
N GLN A 223 18.54 3.85 -4.49
CA GLN A 223 19.83 3.15 -4.42
C GLN A 223 20.16 2.62 -3.02
N LYS A 224 19.51 3.14 -1.97
CA LYS A 224 19.79 2.80 -0.56
C LYS A 224 18.97 1.64 -0.02
N VAL A 225 18.01 1.12 -0.77
CA VAL A 225 17.08 0.08 -0.31
C VAL A 225 17.32 -1.26 -0.98
N SER A 226 16.91 -2.33 -0.33
CA SER A 226 16.99 -3.68 -0.88
C SER A 226 15.81 -4.05 -1.78
N HIS A 227 14.63 -3.44 -1.55
CA HIS A 227 13.39 -3.75 -2.25
C HIS A 227 12.72 -2.49 -2.81
N LEU A 228 12.18 -2.63 -4.01
CA LEU A 228 11.47 -1.59 -4.75
C LEU A 228 10.12 -2.11 -5.26
N SER A 229 9.17 -1.19 -5.42
CA SER A 229 7.97 -1.40 -6.25
C SER A 229 7.91 -0.24 -7.24
N LEU A 230 7.99 -0.53 -8.53
CA LEU A 230 8.07 0.48 -9.58
C LEU A 230 7.06 0.19 -10.68
N VAL A 231 6.64 1.25 -11.38
CA VAL A 231 6.04 1.13 -12.70
C VAL A 231 7.13 1.16 -13.76
N PRO A 232 6.88 0.66 -14.99
CA PRO A 232 7.92 0.56 -16.03
C PRO A 232 8.65 1.87 -16.30
N THR A 233 7.94 3.00 -16.33
CA THR A 233 8.54 4.32 -16.57
C THR A 233 9.45 4.78 -15.44
N GLN A 234 9.17 4.40 -14.19
CA GLN A 234 10.06 4.68 -13.06
C GLN A 234 11.31 3.80 -13.13
N LEU A 235 11.15 2.51 -13.45
CA LEU A 235 12.28 1.60 -13.63
C LEU A 235 13.22 2.08 -14.72
N GLN A 236 12.70 2.45 -15.91
CA GLN A 236 13.53 2.98 -17.01
C GLN A 236 14.35 4.20 -16.57
N ARG A 237 13.71 5.16 -15.87
CA ARG A 237 14.41 6.34 -15.37
C ARG A 237 15.46 5.98 -14.32
N TYR A 238 15.17 5.03 -13.46
CA TYR A 238 16.09 4.56 -12.45
C TYR A 238 17.33 3.91 -13.06
N LEU A 239 17.13 2.97 -13.99
CA LEU A 239 18.23 2.28 -14.67
C LEU A 239 19.13 3.24 -15.47
N ASN A 240 18.55 4.27 -16.08
CA ASN A 240 19.33 5.28 -16.82
C ASN A 240 20.23 6.16 -15.93
N GLN A 241 20.04 6.12 -14.61
CA GLN A 241 20.82 6.91 -13.64
C GLN A 241 21.71 6.05 -12.75
N LEU A 242 21.76 4.74 -13.01
CA LEU A 242 22.67 3.86 -12.29
C LEU A 242 24.08 3.93 -12.86
N ASP A 243 25.04 4.31 -12.02
CA ASP A 243 26.47 4.34 -12.37
C ASP A 243 27.19 3.05 -12.00
N SER A 244 26.52 2.13 -11.29
CA SER A 244 27.11 0.88 -10.80
C SER A 244 26.06 -0.23 -10.67
N MET A 245 26.54 -1.47 -10.54
CA MET A 245 25.70 -2.64 -10.27
C MET A 245 25.00 -2.48 -8.92
N VAL A 246 23.75 -2.92 -8.86
CA VAL A 246 22.94 -2.96 -7.63
C VAL A 246 22.58 -4.42 -7.28
N SER A 247 22.25 -4.66 -6.01
CA SER A 247 21.72 -5.96 -5.57
C SER A 247 20.34 -5.71 -4.94
N GLN A 248 19.34 -5.57 -5.81
CA GLN A 248 17.99 -5.15 -5.40
C GLN A 248 16.92 -6.07 -5.99
N LYS A 249 15.79 -6.16 -5.30
CA LYS A 249 14.60 -6.85 -5.77
C LYS A 249 13.52 -5.82 -6.12
N CYS A 250 12.96 -5.91 -7.31
CA CYS A 250 11.98 -4.95 -7.80
C CYS A 250 10.68 -5.64 -8.24
N LEU A 251 9.59 -5.33 -7.55
CA LEU A 251 8.25 -5.73 -7.97
C LEU A 251 7.73 -4.73 -9.01
N LEU A 252 7.38 -5.25 -10.16
CA LEU A 252 6.88 -4.47 -11.29
C LEU A 252 5.41 -4.79 -11.54
N GLY A 253 4.59 -3.78 -11.69
CA GLY A 253 3.16 -3.95 -11.93
C GLY A 253 2.56 -2.77 -12.68
N GLY A 254 1.28 -2.91 -13.03
CA GLY A 254 0.47 -1.84 -13.60
C GLY A 254 0.36 -1.81 -15.11
N SER A 255 1.26 -2.45 -15.86
CA SER A 255 1.18 -2.59 -17.32
C SER A 255 2.11 -3.68 -17.83
N MET A 256 1.98 -4.01 -19.12
CA MET A 256 2.89 -4.93 -19.81
C MET A 256 4.33 -4.41 -19.75
N LEU A 257 5.28 -5.30 -19.46
CA LEU A 257 6.69 -4.98 -19.28
C LEU A 257 7.45 -5.20 -20.58
N PRO A 258 8.18 -4.19 -21.11
CA PRO A 258 9.08 -4.40 -22.25
C PRO A 258 10.21 -5.36 -21.89
N ALA A 259 10.51 -6.30 -22.80
CA ALA A 259 11.55 -7.31 -22.59
C ALA A 259 12.95 -6.67 -22.38
N GLU A 260 13.24 -5.63 -23.13
CA GLU A 260 14.50 -4.90 -23.04
C GLU A 260 14.70 -4.26 -21.65
N LEU A 261 13.61 -3.77 -21.06
CA LEU A 261 13.65 -3.15 -19.73
C LEU A 261 14.01 -4.15 -18.64
N ILE A 262 13.47 -5.35 -18.71
CA ILE A 262 13.79 -6.43 -17.78
C ILE A 262 15.23 -6.91 -17.97
N ALA A 263 15.68 -7.07 -19.23
CA ALA A 263 17.06 -7.44 -19.52
C ALA A 263 18.06 -6.39 -19.00
N GLN A 264 17.77 -5.11 -19.16
CA GLN A 264 18.54 -4.00 -18.59
C GLN A 264 18.62 -4.07 -17.06
N ALA A 265 17.48 -4.32 -16.39
CA ALA A 265 17.44 -4.45 -14.94
C ALA A 265 18.31 -5.62 -14.46
N GLN A 266 18.22 -6.78 -15.10
CA GLN A 266 19.04 -7.95 -14.78
C GLN A 266 20.54 -7.68 -15.00
N GLN A 267 20.92 -7.02 -16.11
CA GLN A 267 22.29 -6.62 -16.37
C GLN A 267 22.83 -5.66 -15.31
N SER A 268 21.96 -4.85 -14.69
CA SER A 268 22.32 -3.97 -13.58
C SER A 268 22.40 -4.69 -12.23
N GLY A 269 22.19 -6.02 -12.17
CA GLY A 269 22.21 -6.81 -10.95
C GLY A 269 20.88 -6.85 -10.18
N MET A 270 19.81 -6.31 -10.77
CA MET A 270 18.47 -6.29 -10.16
C MET A 270 17.73 -7.60 -10.44
N THR A 271 17.07 -8.16 -9.43
CA THR A 271 16.08 -9.23 -9.58
C THR A 271 14.71 -8.62 -9.76
N THR A 272 14.05 -8.87 -10.87
CA THR A 272 12.72 -8.34 -11.16
C THR A 272 11.62 -9.36 -10.90
N PHE A 273 10.46 -8.89 -10.48
CA PHE A 273 9.27 -9.70 -10.29
C PHE A 273 8.13 -9.10 -11.10
N SER A 274 7.68 -9.82 -12.11
CA SER A 274 6.54 -9.41 -12.95
C SER A 274 5.24 -9.76 -12.24
N GLY A 275 4.46 -8.75 -11.86
CA GLY A 275 3.27 -8.88 -11.05
C GLY A 275 1.98 -8.55 -11.77
N TYR A 276 0.93 -9.31 -11.49
CA TYR A 276 -0.48 -9.02 -11.79
C TYR A 276 -1.22 -8.79 -10.49
N GLY A 277 -2.04 -7.75 -10.46
CA GLY A 277 -2.84 -7.41 -9.30
C GLY A 277 -3.87 -6.34 -9.59
N MET A 278 -4.71 -6.09 -8.60
CA MET A 278 -5.79 -5.11 -8.70
C MET A 278 -6.20 -4.59 -7.32
N THR A 279 -6.95 -3.50 -7.32
CA THR A 279 -7.42 -2.89 -6.08
C THR A 279 -8.26 -3.86 -5.26
N GLU A 280 -9.14 -4.61 -5.90
CA GLU A 280 -10.06 -5.56 -5.25
C GLU A 280 -9.36 -6.71 -4.51
N MET A 281 -8.09 -6.97 -4.83
CA MET A 281 -7.29 -8.04 -4.20
C MET A 281 -6.16 -7.50 -3.29
N ALA A 282 -6.30 -6.28 -2.80
CA ALA A 282 -5.31 -5.62 -1.94
C ALA A 282 -3.89 -5.65 -2.55
N SER A 283 -3.76 -5.39 -3.84
CA SER A 283 -2.56 -5.29 -4.67
C SER A 283 -2.25 -6.56 -5.47
N THR A 284 -1.14 -7.25 -5.20
CA THR A 284 -0.58 -8.31 -6.05
C THR A 284 -1.31 -9.64 -5.88
N ILE A 285 -1.74 -10.25 -6.96
CA ILE A 285 -2.38 -11.58 -7.02
C ILE A 285 -1.37 -12.64 -7.37
N CYS A 286 -0.68 -12.46 -8.50
CA CYS A 286 0.38 -13.31 -9.01
C CYS A 286 1.65 -12.52 -9.18
N ALA A 287 2.80 -13.15 -9.03
CA ALA A 287 4.07 -12.57 -9.46
C ALA A 287 5.08 -13.68 -9.71
N VAL A 288 6.04 -13.42 -10.60
CA VAL A 288 7.09 -14.37 -10.97
C VAL A 288 8.43 -13.64 -11.15
N GLU A 289 9.48 -14.31 -10.71
CA GLU A 289 10.84 -13.81 -10.83
C GLU A 289 11.34 -13.89 -12.28
N ASN A 290 11.87 -12.77 -12.78
CA ASN A 290 12.62 -12.67 -14.04
C ASN A 290 11.94 -13.29 -15.28
N ASP A 291 10.61 -13.39 -15.31
CA ASP A 291 9.84 -13.90 -16.43
C ASP A 291 9.15 -12.77 -17.20
N LEU A 292 9.23 -12.83 -18.53
CA LEU A 292 8.67 -11.85 -19.45
C LEU A 292 7.33 -12.29 -20.05
N ASN A 293 7.06 -13.60 -19.98
CA ASN A 293 5.97 -14.22 -20.71
C ASN A 293 4.80 -14.62 -19.83
N SER A 294 4.95 -14.47 -18.52
CA SER A 294 3.91 -14.81 -17.55
C SER A 294 3.98 -13.92 -16.31
N VAL A 295 2.94 -14.00 -15.49
CA VAL A 295 2.92 -13.44 -14.14
C VAL A 295 2.95 -14.54 -13.06
N GLY A 296 3.30 -15.77 -13.47
CA GLY A 296 3.51 -16.90 -12.58
C GLY A 296 2.23 -17.51 -12.01
N PHE A 297 2.30 -17.87 -10.75
CA PHE A 297 1.25 -18.52 -9.99
C PHE A 297 0.58 -17.57 -9.00
N PRO A 298 -0.64 -17.87 -8.53
CA PRO A 298 -1.23 -17.17 -7.42
C PRO A 298 -0.33 -17.24 -6.19
N LEU A 299 -0.14 -16.10 -5.54
CA LEU A 299 0.61 -16.03 -4.30
C LEU A 299 -0.19 -16.67 -3.15
N LYS A 300 0.45 -16.92 -2.04
CA LYS A 300 -0.16 -17.48 -0.83
C LYS A 300 -1.47 -16.77 -0.46
N HIS A 301 -2.47 -17.54 -0.04
CA HIS A 301 -3.82 -17.10 0.29
C HIS A 301 -4.68 -16.62 -0.89
N ARG A 302 -4.28 -16.89 -2.12
CA ARG A 302 -5.04 -16.56 -3.33
C ARG A 302 -5.29 -17.80 -4.17
N GLU A 303 -6.46 -17.85 -4.75
CA GLU A 303 -6.89 -18.85 -5.72
C GLU A 303 -7.24 -18.14 -7.02
N LEU A 304 -7.00 -18.81 -8.13
CA LEU A 304 -7.30 -18.30 -9.46
C LEU A 304 -7.83 -19.42 -10.35
N LYS A 305 -8.85 -19.11 -11.14
CA LYS A 305 -9.34 -19.95 -12.22
C LYS A 305 -9.55 -19.13 -13.49
N LEU A 306 -9.59 -19.82 -14.62
CA LEU A 306 -10.04 -19.26 -15.89
C LEU A 306 -11.40 -19.84 -16.22
N GLU A 307 -12.35 -18.97 -16.57
CA GLU A 307 -13.69 -19.35 -17.00
C GLU A 307 -14.03 -18.59 -18.28
N ASN A 308 -14.17 -19.29 -19.39
CA ASN A 308 -14.34 -18.71 -20.72
C ASN A 308 -13.24 -17.68 -21.10
N GLY A 309 -12.00 -17.90 -20.66
CA GLY A 309 -10.88 -17.00 -20.87
C GLY A 309 -10.83 -15.78 -19.93
N GLU A 310 -11.84 -15.60 -19.07
CA GLU A 310 -11.81 -14.58 -18.02
C GLU A 310 -11.10 -15.10 -16.78
N ILE A 311 -10.30 -14.21 -16.16
CA ILE A 311 -9.63 -14.46 -14.90
C ILE A 311 -10.62 -14.25 -13.75
N TRP A 312 -10.81 -15.27 -12.93
CA TRP A 312 -11.58 -15.22 -11.69
C TRP A 312 -10.65 -15.46 -10.50
N VAL A 313 -10.83 -14.66 -9.46
CA VAL A 313 -9.96 -14.70 -8.28
C VAL A 313 -10.76 -14.87 -7.00
N LYS A 314 -10.14 -15.50 -6.01
CA LYS A 314 -10.67 -15.71 -4.68
C LYS A 314 -9.51 -15.69 -3.68
N GLY A 315 -9.77 -15.40 -2.41
CA GLY A 315 -8.76 -15.52 -1.37
C GLY A 315 -8.94 -14.55 -0.22
N LYS A 316 -8.05 -14.68 0.76
CA LYS A 316 -8.10 -13.89 1.99
C LYS A 316 -7.69 -12.43 1.82
N SER A 317 -7.04 -12.08 0.71
CA SER A 317 -6.68 -10.70 0.36
C SER A 317 -7.79 -9.95 -0.39
N LEU A 318 -8.93 -10.59 -0.64
CA LEU A 318 -10.05 -9.98 -1.33
C LEU A 318 -10.68 -8.87 -0.47
N GLY A 319 -11.06 -7.76 -1.13
CA GLY A 319 -11.81 -6.69 -0.49
C GLY A 319 -13.19 -7.16 0.00
N LEU A 320 -13.70 -6.50 1.02
CA LEU A 320 -15.02 -6.78 1.59
C LEU A 320 -16.16 -6.41 0.62
N GLY A 321 -15.92 -5.44 -0.25
CA GLY A 321 -16.93 -4.96 -1.21
C GLY A 321 -16.65 -3.54 -1.69
N TYR A 322 -17.62 -3.00 -2.43
CA TYR A 322 -17.66 -1.59 -2.80
C TYR A 322 -18.44 -0.78 -1.77
N TRP A 323 -17.82 0.26 -1.24
CA TRP A 323 -18.42 1.19 -0.29
C TRP A 323 -19.60 1.96 -0.91
N GLN A 324 -20.64 2.16 -0.13
CA GLN A 324 -21.80 2.98 -0.46
C GLN A 324 -21.88 4.17 0.52
N LYS A 325 -22.39 5.31 0.06
CA LYS A 325 -22.51 6.54 0.85
C LYS A 325 -23.19 6.35 2.22
N ASN A 326 -24.13 5.42 2.29
CA ASN A 326 -24.85 5.09 3.53
C ASN A 326 -24.08 4.16 4.49
N GLY A 327 -22.80 3.88 4.21
CA GLY A 327 -21.97 2.98 4.99
C GLY A 327 -22.17 1.50 4.71
N GLN A 328 -23.06 1.14 3.79
CA GLN A 328 -23.21 -0.25 3.36
C GLN A 328 -22.08 -0.68 2.44
N ILE A 329 -21.81 -1.97 2.40
CA ILE A 329 -20.80 -2.57 1.53
C ILE A 329 -21.50 -3.53 0.57
N ARG A 330 -21.42 -3.23 -0.74
CA ARG A 330 -21.90 -4.12 -1.78
C ARG A 330 -20.86 -5.19 -2.06
N PRO A 331 -21.16 -6.49 -1.87
CA PRO A 331 -20.21 -7.58 -2.09
C PRO A 331 -19.57 -7.54 -3.49
N LEU A 332 -18.28 -7.92 -3.57
CA LEU A 332 -17.54 -8.08 -4.83
C LEU A 332 -17.83 -9.41 -5.51
N VAL A 333 -18.08 -10.45 -4.71
CA VAL A 333 -18.04 -11.85 -5.12
C VAL A 333 -19.43 -12.40 -5.47
N ASN A 334 -19.43 -13.45 -6.28
CA ASN A 334 -20.60 -14.29 -6.49
C ASN A 334 -20.87 -15.17 -5.26
N THR A 335 -21.94 -15.99 -5.32
CA THR A 335 -22.35 -16.89 -4.23
C THR A 335 -21.31 -17.95 -3.84
N GLN A 336 -20.35 -18.23 -4.71
CA GLN A 336 -19.23 -19.17 -4.47
C GLN A 336 -17.97 -18.48 -3.94
N GLY A 337 -18.00 -17.15 -3.72
CA GLY A 337 -16.88 -16.38 -3.23
C GLY A 337 -15.82 -16.01 -4.30
N TRP A 338 -16.17 -16.09 -5.59
CA TRP A 338 -15.29 -15.71 -6.70
C TRP A 338 -15.60 -14.31 -7.22
N PHE A 339 -14.54 -13.56 -7.51
CA PHE A 339 -14.59 -12.24 -8.15
C PHE A 339 -14.18 -12.35 -9.63
N ALA A 340 -15.03 -11.87 -10.52
CA ALA A 340 -14.79 -11.76 -11.96
C ALA A 340 -13.96 -10.50 -12.24
N THR A 341 -12.72 -10.65 -12.69
CA THR A 341 -11.79 -9.51 -12.84
C THR A 341 -12.03 -8.68 -14.08
N LYS A 342 -12.72 -9.23 -15.08
CA LYS A 342 -12.84 -8.72 -16.45
C LYS A 342 -11.50 -8.64 -17.19
N ASP A 343 -10.50 -9.28 -16.70
CA ASP A 343 -9.23 -9.48 -17.40
C ASP A 343 -9.23 -10.84 -18.12
N ARG A 344 -8.63 -10.88 -19.30
CA ARG A 344 -8.39 -12.09 -20.06
C ARG A 344 -7.07 -12.72 -19.69
N GLY A 345 -7.06 -14.05 -19.56
CA GLY A 345 -5.86 -14.80 -19.31
C GLY A 345 -5.85 -16.16 -19.98
N GLU A 346 -4.69 -16.76 -20.03
CA GLU A 346 -4.48 -18.15 -20.46
C GLU A 346 -3.39 -18.80 -19.60
N TRP A 347 -3.37 -20.11 -19.54
CA TRP A 347 -2.28 -20.88 -18.95
C TRP A 347 -1.24 -21.20 -20.01
N ASN A 348 0.03 -20.88 -19.74
CA ASN A 348 1.12 -21.35 -20.57
C ASN A 348 1.43 -22.83 -20.33
N HIS A 349 2.38 -23.40 -21.10
CA HIS A 349 2.80 -24.80 -20.97
C HIS A 349 3.34 -25.17 -19.57
N LYS A 350 3.79 -24.18 -18.77
CA LYS A 350 4.23 -24.35 -17.38
C LYS A 350 3.10 -24.15 -16.36
N LYS A 351 1.85 -24.01 -16.82
CA LYS A 351 0.66 -23.68 -16.00
C LYS A 351 0.78 -22.35 -15.24
N GLN A 352 1.55 -21.41 -15.78
CA GLN A 352 1.64 -20.05 -15.28
C GLN A 352 0.63 -19.16 -16.00
N LEU A 353 0.12 -18.13 -15.30
CA LEU A 353 -0.84 -17.20 -15.86
C LEU A 353 -0.17 -16.22 -16.84
N VAL A 354 -0.76 -16.09 -18.01
CA VAL A 354 -0.42 -15.06 -19.00
C VAL A 354 -1.60 -14.11 -19.14
N ILE A 355 -1.37 -12.83 -18.94
CA ILE A 355 -2.40 -11.79 -19.09
C ILE A 355 -2.54 -11.41 -20.57
N LYS A 356 -3.79 -11.38 -21.09
CA LYS A 356 -4.10 -11.08 -22.50
C LYS A 356 -4.78 -9.72 -22.71
N GLY A 357 -5.09 -9.00 -21.64
CA GLY A 357 -5.77 -7.70 -21.67
C GLY A 357 -7.11 -7.71 -20.97
N ARG A 358 -7.94 -6.71 -21.29
CA ARG A 358 -9.29 -6.55 -20.74
C ARG A 358 -10.35 -7.16 -21.64
N LEU A 359 -11.47 -7.58 -21.03
CA LEU A 359 -12.65 -8.07 -21.79
C LEU A 359 -13.44 -6.93 -22.44
N ASP A 360 -13.32 -5.72 -21.90
CA ASP A 360 -14.10 -4.54 -22.28
C ASP A 360 -13.36 -3.70 -23.35
N ASN A 361 -12.21 -4.15 -23.86
CA ASN A 361 -11.40 -3.47 -24.90
C ASN A 361 -11.41 -4.26 -26.20
#